data_7cdeedfbc1c8cdcf99c9ebf1c1ce1632
#
_entry.id   7cdeedfbc1c8cdcf99c9ebf1c1ce1632
#
_cell.length_a   1.000
_cell.length_b   1.000
_cell.length_c   1.000
_cell.angle_alpha   90.00
_cell.angle_beta   90.00
_cell.angle_gamma   90.00
#
_symmetry.space_group_name_H-M   'P 1'
#
loop_
_entity.id
_entity.type
_entity.pdbx_description
1 polymer ?
#
loop_
_entity_poly.entity_id
_entity_poly.type
_entity_poly.pdbx_seq_one_letter_code
_entity_poly.pdbx_strand_id
1 'polypeptide(L)'
;MNKNNFDVAIFGNGLTSKVMCLVALHYGVSFINIKGKEKEEKNADDIRSLALSSASKGMLKILGINLLSQPVKKMIVLEGGVSRGKIKGKVIFDAEELQEQIAHICEYSVINKSLEKKLKLDSKYSITEDPISITEDRDYSKIFFKNKKIIKSKLNIFTEKLDTNQQNITNTEYNFSDYDQTAITTTLEHSRDNKGYAYQFFLKNGPLALLPLKKSRSKNLSSLVWTEKTSNISEVLSNKNVFEKTLNELCGTYLGKIKVYVDPISFPLKKAICKSQLINRNILIGDAARSMHPLAGQAWNQALRDLAYLADAIVESKKLGLDIISCPSLLTFKRKRKIESNAFVEGISFINSVFMSESSLAKGFRRNMMKLINNKDILKKLIANEASGGALERPSLLINEEAGSKII
;
A
#
# COMPACT_ATOMS: atom_id res chain seq x y z
N MET A 1 13.49 30.27 -17.46
CA MET A 1 13.70 29.26 -16.41
C MET A 1 14.85 28.35 -16.81
N ASN A 2 15.85 28.19 -15.95
CA ASN A 2 16.98 27.28 -16.21
C ASN A 2 16.45 25.86 -16.38
N LYS A 3 16.67 25.23 -17.54
CA LYS A 3 16.10 23.91 -17.92
C LYS A 3 16.34 22.75 -16.93
N ASN A 4 17.19 22.93 -15.91
CA ASN A 4 17.60 21.89 -14.96
C ASN A 4 17.29 22.21 -13.49
N ASN A 5 16.45 23.20 -13.19
CA ASN A 5 16.07 23.56 -11.82
C ASN A 5 14.59 23.23 -11.58
N PHE A 6 14.32 22.44 -10.53
CA PHE A 6 12.99 21.97 -10.17
C PHE A 6 12.70 22.21 -8.69
N ASP A 7 11.43 22.35 -8.34
CA ASP A 7 11.04 22.38 -6.93
C ASP A 7 11.21 20.98 -6.31
N VAL A 8 10.85 19.92 -7.04
CA VAL A 8 10.99 18.55 -6.56
C VAL A 8 11.61 17.61 -7.60
N ALA A 9 12.46 16.69 -7.15
CA ALA A 9 12.91 15.53 -7.90
C ALA A 9 12.25 14.27 -7.32
N ILE A 10 11.53 13.51 -8.14
CA ILE A 10 10.76 12.34 -7.73
C ILE A 10 11.48 11.10 -8.21
N PHE A 11 11.95 10.25 -7.27
CA PHE A 11 12.68 9.02 -7.56
C PHE A 11 11.76 7.81 -7.49
N GLY A 12 11.66 7.09 -8.60
CA GLY A 12 10.87 5.87 -8.75
C GLY A 12 10.01 5.85 -10.01
N ASN A 13 9.49 4.65 -10.35
CA ASN A 13 8.64 4.40 -11.52
C ASN A 13 7.30 3.73 -11.17
N GLY A 14 7.07 3.40 -9.89
CA GLY A 14 5.87 2.72 -9.41
C GLY A 14 4.65 3.64 -9.24
N LEU A 15 3.57 3.09 -8.68
CA LEU A 15 2.33 3.83 -8.50
C LEU A 15 2.49 5.08 -7.64
N THR A 16 3.29 5.00 -6.58
CA THR A 16 3.50 6.11 -5.63
C THR A 16 4.19 7.30 -6.30
N SER A 17 5.24 7.06 -7.10
CA SER A 17 5.92 8.12 -7.86
C SER A 17 5.00 8.75 -8.90
N LYS A 18 4.21 7.95 -9.62
CA LYS A 18 3.24 8.43 -10.59
C LYS A 18 2.17 9.33 -9.95
N VAL A 19 1.66 8.93 -8.77
CA VAL A 19 0.71 9.78 -8.02
C VAL A 19 1.40 11.07 -7.55
N MET A 20 2.67 11.01 -7.09
CA MET A 20 3.41 12.23 -6.72
C MET A 20 3.58 13.18 -7.92
N CYS A 21 3.85 12.67 -9.11
CA CYS A 21 3.88 13.49 -10.33
C CYS A 21 2.53 14.18 -10.59
N LEU A 22 1.40 13.47 -10.40
CA LEU A 22 0.07 14.07 -10.51
C LEU A 22 -0.20 15.13 -9.45
N VAL A 23 0.26 14.91 -8.22
CA VAL A 23 0.19 15.91 -7.13
C VAL A 23 0.98 17.15 -7.52
N ALA A 24 2.20 17.00 -8.05
CA ALA A 24 3.00 18.12 -8.51
C ALA A 24 2.31 18.90 -9.64
N LEU A 25 1.72 18.20 -10.61
CA LEU A 25 0.92 18.82 -11.69
C LEU A 25 -0.30 19.56 -11.14
N HIS A 26 -1.04 18.94 -10.21
CA HIS A 26 -2.25 19.50 -9.61
C HIS A 26 -2.01 20.84 -8.91
N TYR A 27 -0.88 20.94 -8.19
CA TYR A 27 -0.52 22.15 -7.45
C TYR A 27 0.45 23.09 -8.20
N GLY A 28 0.75 22.83 -9.47
CA GLY A 28 1.67 23.64 -10.27
C GLY A 28 3.08 23.70 -9.69
N VAL A 29 3.57 22.58 -9.15
CA VAL A 29 4.93 22.41 -8.63
C VAL A 29 5.83 21.91 -9.75
N SER A 30 6.96 22.57 -9.99
CA SER A 30 7.90 22.12 -11.02
C SER A 30 8.62 20.86 -10.56
N PHE A 31 8.64 19.82 -11.42
CA PHE A 31 9.22 18.53 -11.05
C PHE A 31 9.99 17.86 -12.20
N ILE A 32 10.86 16.92 -11.80
CA ILE A 32 11.49 15.93 -12.67
C ILE A 32 11.28 14.55 -12.06
N ASN A 33 10.87 13.57 -12.86
CA ASN A 33 10.75 12.17 -12.43
C ASN A 33 12.00 11.40 -12.84
N ILE A 34 12.73 10.86 -11.89
CA ILE A 34 13.93 10.04 -12.06
C ILE A 34 13.51 8.59 -11.86
N LYS A 35 13.24 7.90 -12.97
CA LYS A 35 12.73 6.53 -12.97
C LYS A 35 13.79 5.48 -12.66
N GLY A 36 15.08 5.86 -12.79
CA GLY A 36 16.18 4.91 -12.78
C GLY A 36 16.23 4.06 -14.05
N LYS A 37 17.21 3.16 -14.12
CA LYS A 37 17.24 2.16 -15.19
C LYS A 37 16.04 1.25 -15.07
N GLU A 38 15.38 0.97 -16.18
CA GLU A 38 14.36 -0.07 -16.23
C GLU A 38 14.99 -1.38 -15.73
N LYS A 39 14.63 -1.79 -14.53
CA LYS A 39 14.79 -3.20 -14.15
C LYS A 39 13.85 -3.93 -15.07
N GLU A 40 14.36 -4.96 -15.78
CA GLU A 40 13.50 -5.81 -16.62
C GLU A 40 12.28 -6.23 -15.81
N GLU A 41 11.24 -5.43 -15.87
CA GLU A 41 9.97 -5.77 -15.29
C GLU A 41 9.37 -6.80 -16.22
N LYS A 42 9.23 -8.03 -15.75
CA LYS A 42 8.33 -9.02 -16.32
C LYS A 42 6.89 -8.54 -16.15
N ASN A 43 6.54 -7.46 -16.81
CA ASN A 43 5.29 -6.72 -16.61
C ASN A 43 4.37 -6.79 -17.81
N ALA A 44 4.02 -7.95 -18.25
CA ALA A 44 2.86 -8.01 -19.11
C ALA A 44 1.56 -7.94 -18.29
N ASP A 45 1.44 -8.65 -17.16
CA ASP A 45 0.22 -8.67 -16.35
C ASP A 45 0.56 -8.79 -14.86
N ASP A 46 0.77 -7.65 -14.20
CA ASP A 46 0.87 -7.64 -12.74
C ASP A 46 -0.48 -8.03 -12.15
N ILE A 47 -0.54 -9.25 -11.64
CA ILE A 47 -1.74 -9.89 -11.09
C ILE A 47 -2.13 -9.40 -9.69
N ARG A 48 -1.31 -8.53 -9.11
CA ARG A 48 -1.59 -8.00 -7.76
C ARG A 48 -2.86 -7.15 -7.76
N SER A 49 -3.58 -7.23 -6.67
CA SER A 49 -4.72 -6.36 -6.39
C SER A 49 -4.45 -5.53 -5.14
N LEU A 50 -4.95 -4.32 -5.14
CA LEU A 50 -4.82 -3.37 -4.04
C LEU A 50 -6.19 -3.10 -3.43
N ALA A 51 -6.23 -3.05 -2.10
CA ALA A 51 -7.40 -2.64 -1.34
C ALA A 51 -7.29 -1.15 -1.01
N LEU A 52 -8.00 -0.31 -1.76
CA LEU A 52 -8.02 1.13 -1.54
C LEU A 52 -9.02 1.51 -0.46
N SER A 53 -8.62 2.36 0.46
CA SER A 53 -9.54 3.03 1.37
C SER A 53 -10.39 4.06 0.62
N SER A 54 -11.54 4.43 1.19
CA SER A 54 -12.40 5.48 0.61
C SER A 54 -11.65 6.80 0.45
N ALA A 55 -10.84 7.19 1.44
CA ALA A 55 -10.01 8.39 1.38
C ALA A 55 -8.96 8.31 0.26
N SER A 56 -8.26 7.18 0.11
CA SER A 56 -7.30 6.98 -0.97
C SER A 56 -7.93 7.06 -2.37
N LYS A 57 -9.11 6.46 -2.52
CA LYS A 57 -9.88 6.54 -3.77
C LYS A 57 -10.35 7.96 -4.05
N GLY A 58 -10.81 8.68 -3.02
CA GLY A 58 -11.18 10.10 -3.10
C GLY A 58 -10.01 10.97 -3.57
N MET A 59 -8.83 10.80 -2.97
CA MET A 59 -7.60 11.48 -3.41
C MET A 59 -7.31 11.26 -4.90
N LEU A 60 -7.37 10.02 -5.36
CA LEU A 60 -7.15 9.70 -6.77
C LEU A 60 -8.20 10.37 -7.68
N LYS A 61 -9.47 10.43 -7.24
CA LYS A 61 -10.54 11.14 -7.96
C LYS A 61 -10.26 12.64 -8.07
N ILE A 62 -9.81 13.29 -6.99
CA ILE A 62 -9.38 14.71 -6.97
C ILE A 62 -8.26 14.95 -7.99
N LEU A 63 -7.30 14.02 -8.10
CA LEU A 63 -6.23 14.06 -9.08
C LEU A 63 -6.67 13.68 -10.52
N GLY A 64 -7.96 13.46 -10.73
CA GLY A 64 -8.56 13.14 -12.03
C GLY A 64 -8.42 11.68 -12.45
N ILE A 65 -8.20 10.77 -11.51
CA ILE A 65 -8.11 9.32 -11.72
C ILE A 65 -9.40 8.65 -11.24
N ASN A 66 -10.27 8.31 -12.19
CA ASN A 66 -11.50 7.57 -11.91
C ASN A 66 -11.26 6.06 -12.08
N LEU A 67 -11.10 5.35 -10.98
CA LEU A 67 -10.82 3.91 -10.98
C LEU A 67 -12.10 3.08 -10.98
N LEU A 68 -12.17 2.14 -11.91
CA LEU A 68 -13.13 1.05 -11.85
C LEU A 68 -12.67 0.05 -10.80
N SER A 69 -13.35 -0.01 -9.67
CA SER A 69 -13.01 -0.86 -8.54
C SER A 69 -14.20 -1.70 -8.09
N GLN A 70 -13.94 -2.82 -7.42
CA GLN A 70 -14.94 -3.64 -6.77
C GLN A 70 -15.10 -3.18 -5.32
N PRO A 71 -16.25 -2.62 -4.89
CA PRO A 71 -16.48 -2.29 -3.50
C PRO A 71 -16.58 -3.56 -2.65
N VAL A 72 -16.01 -3.53 -1.46
CA VAL A 72 -16.14 -4.60 -0.45
C VAL A 72 -17.37 -4.32 0.39
N LYS A 73 -18.42 -5.12 0.20
CA LYS A 73 -19.68 -5.00 0.96
C LYS A 73 -19.56 -5.57 2.36
N LYS A 74 -18.87 -6.70 2.51
CA LYS A 74 -18.59 -7.33 3.81
C LYS A 74 -17.16 -7.82 3.86
N MET A 75 -16.52 -7.67 5.01
CA MET A 75 -15.25 -8.30 5.31
C MET A 75 -15.45 -9.30 6.44
N ILE A 76 -15.16 -10.57 6.15
CA ILE A 76 -15.37 -11.69 7.07
C ILE A 76 -14.01 -12.19 7.52
N VAL A 77 -13.70 -11.97 8.78
CA VAL A 77 -12.43 -12.38 9.41
C VAL A 77 -12.68 -13.65 10.22
N LEU A 78 -11.84 -14.66 9.98
CA LEU A 78 -12.02 -16.01 10.52
C LEU A 78 -10.71 -16.51 11.17
N GLU A 79 -10.80 -17.13 12.35
CA GLU A 79 -9.70 -17.87 12.95
C GLU A 79 -9.75 -19.35 12.54
N GLY A 80 -8.74 -19.79 11.78
CA GLY A 80 -8.60 -21.16 11.27
C GLY A 80 -9.21 -21.37 9.89
N GLY A 81 -8.95 -22.55 9.31
CA GLY A 81 -9.52 -22.97 8.03
C GLY A 81 -10.83 -23.75 8.22
N VAL A 82 -11.65 -23.77 7.19
CA VAL A 82 -13.00 -24.36 7.23
C VAL A 82 -12.97 -25.90 7.17
N SER A 83 -11.88 -26.50 6.69
CA SER A 83 -11.77 -27.91 6.33
C SER A 83 -12.04 -28.93 7.45
N ARG A 84 -12.20 -28.48 8.71
CA ARG A 84 -12.49 -29.38 9.85
C ARG A 84 -13.64 -28.90 10.73
N GLY A 85 -14.57 -28.08 10.19
CA GLY A 85 -15.78 -27.68 10.92
C GLY A 85 -15.56 -26.81 12.16
N LYS A 86 -14.35 -26.25 12.35
CA LYS A 86 -13.98 -25.54 13.57
C LYS A 86 -13.50 -24.12 13.26
N ILE A 87 -14.43 -23.25 12.84
CA ILE A 87 -14.22 -21.81 12.96
C ILE A 87 -14.19 -21.49 14.45
N LYS A 88 -13.04 -21.05 14.95
CA LYS A 88 -12.82 -20.76 16.38
C LYS A 88 -13.17 -19.34 16.76
N GLY A 89 -13.10 -18.42 15.81
CA GLY A 89 -13.44 -17.01 15.97
C GLY A 89 -13.90 -16.42 14.65
N LYS A 90 -14.88 -15.49 14.71
CA LYS A 90 -15.42 -14.79 13.56
C LYS A 90 -15.72 -13.35 13.91
N VAL A 91 -15.30 -12.43 13.02
CA VAL A 91 -15.68 -11.01 13.04
C VAL A 91 -16.24 -10.65 11.66
N ILE A 92 -17.32 -9.91 11.64
CA ILE A 92 -17.92 -9.40 10.39
C ILE A 92 -17.93 -7.88 10.46
N PHE A 93 -17.35 -7.25 9.45
CA PHE A 93 -17.52 -5.86 9.13
C PHE A 93 -18.50 -5.79 7.96
N ASP A 94 -19.61 -5.10 8.13
CA ASP A 94 -20.65 -4.92 7.12
C ASP A 94 -20.70 -3.44 6.73
N ALA A 95 -20.53 -3.13 5.45
CA ALA A 95 -20.51 -1.76 4.96
C ALA A 95 -21.86 -1.03 5.19
N GLU A 96 -22.97 -1.76 5.14
CA GLU A 96 -24.31 -1.20 5.40
C GLU A 96 -24.48 -0.85 6.88
N GLU A 97 -24.07 -1.75 7.81
CA GLU A 97 -24.11 -1.51 9.25
C GLU A 97 -23.17 -0.38 9.68
N LEU A 98 -22.00 -0.30 9.04
CA LEU A 98 -20.99 0.73 9.32
C LEU A 98 -21.36 2.09 8.70
N GLN A 99 -22.27 2.10 7.72
CA GLN A 99 -22.58 3.26 6.88
C GLN A 99 -21.33 3.83 6.17
N GLU A 100 -20.36 2.96 5.89
CA GLU A 100 -19.09 3.30 5.27
C GLU A 100 -18.57 2.14 4.42
N GLN A 101 -17.94 2.46 3.28
CA GLN A 101 -17.29 1.46 2.45
C GLN A 101 -16.00 0.95 3.12
N ILE A 102 -15.90 -0.37 3.27
CA ILE A 102 -14.76 -1.01 3.94
C ILE A 102 -13.47 -0.83 3.12
N ALA A 103 -13.55 -1.11 1.82
CA ALA A 103 -12.46 -0.97 0.87
C ALA A 103 -12.99 -1.05 -0.57
N HIS A 104 -12.13 -0.66 -1.52
CA HIS A 104 -12.32 -0.82 -2.96
C HIS A 104 -11.18 -1.64 -3.53
N ILE A 105 -11.48 -2.83 -4.07
CA ILE A 105 -10.46 -3.68 -4.68
C ILE A 105 -10.25 -3.25 -6.13
N CYS A 106 -8.99 -3.01 -6.48
CA CYS A 106 -8.59 -2.62 -7.82
C CYS A 106 -7.31 -3.37 -8.23
N GLU A 107 -7.25 -3.85 -9.45
CA GLU A 107 -6.07 -4.51 -10.00
C GLU A 107 -4.94 -3.48 -10.21
N TYR A 108 -3.71 -3.86 -9.87
CA TYR A 108 -2.52 -3.01 -10.03
C TYR A 108 -2.38 -2.49 -11.47
N SER A 109 -2.56 -3.37 -12.45
CA SER A 109 -2.48 -3.04 -13.87
C SER A 109 -3.49 -1.97 -14.31
N VAL A 110 -4.72 -2.00 -13.75
CA VAL A 110 -5.76 -1.00 -14.03
C VAL A 110 -5.38 0.36 -13.47
N ILE A 111 -4.85 0.38 -12.23
CA ILE A 111 -4.38 1.62 -11.62
C ILE A 111 -3.21 2.19 -12.40
N ASN A 112 -2.21 1.35 -12.72
CA ASN A 112 -1.01 1.77 -13.43
C ASN A 112 -1.33 2.36 -14.81
N LYS A 113 -2.14 1.66 -15.62
CA LYS A 113 -2.60 2.14 -16.93
C LYS A 113 -3.36 3.46 -16.83
N SER A 114 -4.19 3.63 -15.78
CA SER A 114 -4.95 4.87 -15.57
C SER A 114 -4.03 6.05 -15.23
N LEU A 115 -3.01 5.83 -14.39
CA LEU A 115 -2.01 6.82 -14.04
C LEU A 115 -1.15 7.21 -15.25
N GLU A 116 -0.67 6.24 -16.02
CA GLU A 116 0.14 6.49 -17.24
C GLU A 116 -0.64 7.27 -18.29
N LYS A 117 -1.90 6.89 -18.52
CA LYS A 117 -2.79 7.61 -19.45
C LYS A 117 -2.98 9.08 -19.04
N LYS A 118 -3.10 9.35 -17.74
CA LYS A 118 -3.29 10.71 -17.22
C LYS A 118 -2.00 11.53 -17.25
N LEU A 119 -0.87 10.93 -16.91
CA LEU A 119 0.42 11.61 -16.81
C LEU A 119 0.94 12.07 -18.17
N LYS A 120 0.88 11.23 -19.21
CA LYS A 120 1.44 11.50 -20.55
C LYS A 120 2.75 12.29 -20.50
N LEU A 121 3.68 11.85 -19.60
CA LEU A 121 4.92 12.57 -19.34
C LEU A 121 5.83 12.53 -20.57
N ASP A 122 6.12 13.69 -21.13
CA ASP A 122 7.16 13.86 -22.12
C ASP A 122 8.55 13.57 -21.50
N SER A 123 9.52 13.24 -22.35
CA SER A 123 10.92 13.00 -21.94
C SER A 123 11.55 14.18 -21.18
N LYS A 124 11.03 15.41 -21.34
CA LYS A 124 11.49 16.59 -20.59
C LYS A 124 11.18 16.54 -19.09
N TYR A 125 10.22 15.73 -18.67
CA TYR A 125 9.82 15.57 -17.26
C TYR A 125 10.32 14.25 -16.65
N SER A 126 11.05 13.43 -17.40
CA SER A 126 11.52 12.14 -16.91
C SER A 126 12.94 11.82 -17.35
N ILE A 127 13.67 11.11 -16.47
CA ILE A 127 15.02 10.59 -16.71
C ILE A 127 15.00 9.11 -16.38
N THR A 128 15.54 8.28 -17.28
CA THR A 128 15.63 6.81 -17.15
C THR A 128 17.03 6.34 -16.74
N GLU A 129 17.79 7.18 -16.06
CA GLU A 129 19.17 6.93 -15.63
C GLU A 129 19.26 7.09 -14.12
N ASP A 130 20.01 6.21 -13.47
CA ASP A 130 20.27 6.31 -12.04
C ASP A 130 21.29 7.41 -11.75
N PRO A 131 21.13 8.19 -10.67
CA PRO A 131 22.12 9.17 -10.27
C PRO A 131 23.40 8.50 -9.77
N ILE A 132 24.53 9.15 -10.01
CA ILE A 132 25.84 8.74 -9.46
C ILE A 132 26.00 9.24 -8.03
N SER A 133 25.60 10.48 -7.79
CA SER A 133 25.72 11.14 -6.49
C SER A 133 24.68 12.25 -6.34
N ILE A 134 24.42 12.60 -5.10
CA ILE A 134 23.61 13.77 -4.70
C ILE A 134 24.46 14.55 -3.72
N THR A 135 24.67 15.83 -4.02
CA THR A 135 25.31 16.78 -3.10
C THR A 135 24.29 17.85 -2.71
N GLU A 136 24.44 18.41 -1.55
CA GLU A 136 23.50 19.38 -1.03
C GLU A 136 24.19 20.71 -0.76
N ASP A 137 23.56 21.77 -1.24
CA ASP A 137 23.85 23.15 -0.89
C ASP A 137 22.75 23.65 0.08
N ARG A 138 22.90 24.92 0.51
CA ARG A 138 21.95 25.57 1.41
C ARG A 138 20.52 25.55 0.83
N ASP A 139 20.34 25.84 -0.46
CA ASP A 139 19.05 26.13 -1.06
C ASP A 139 18.51 24.96 -1.95
N TYR A 140 19.37 24.05 -2.38
CA TYR A 140 19.00 22.93 -3.26
C TYR A 140 20.00 21.76 -3.20
N SER A 141 19.54 20.61 -3.68
CA SER A 141 20.37 19.45 -3.99
C SER A 141 20.83 19.50 -5.43
N LYS A 142 22.06 19.04 -5.71
CA LYS A 142 22.59 18.76 -7.06
C LYS A 142 22.65 17.25 -7.27
N ILE A 143 21.96 16.78 -8.28
CA ILE A 143 21.87 15.37 -8.66
C ILE A 143 22.73 15.17 -9.90
N PHE A 144 23.73 14.31 -9.83
CA PHE A 144 24.69 14.06 -10.88
C PHE A 144 24.43 12.74 -11.58
N PHE A 145 24.54 12.73 -12.91
CA PHE A 145 24.36 11.57 -13.78
C PHE A 145 25.65 11.25 -14.57
N LYS A 146 25.77 10.01 -15.08
CA LYS A 146 26.95 9.57 -15.85
C LYS A 146 27.20 10.41 -17.12
N ASN A 147 26.14 10.85 -17.75
CA ASN A 147 26.20 11.70 -18.95
C ASN A 147 26.56 13.17 -18.65
N LYS A 148 27.15 13.46 -17.48
CA LYS A 148 27.52 14.81 -16.99
C LYS A 148 26.31 15.75 -16.81
N LYS A 149 25.07 15.25 -16.94
CA LYS A 149 23.87 16.04 -16.65
C LYS A 149 23.80 16.31 -15.15
N ILE A 150 23.45 17.55 -14.81
CA ILE A 150 23.22 17.98 -13.41
C ILE A 150 21.82 18.54 -13.31
N ILE A 151 21.05 18.01 -12.37
CA ILE A 151 19.71 18.49 -12.00
C ILE A 151 19.81 19.14 -10.63
N LYS A 152 19.11 20.26 -10.44
CA LYS A 152 18.94 20.91 -9.15
C LYS A 152 17.50 20.77 -8.68
N SER A 153 17.29 20.43 -7.42
CA SER A 153 15.97 20.34 -6.80
C SER A 153 15.99 20.87 -5.37
N LYS A 154 14.87 21.47 -4.94
CA LYS A 154 14.72 21.92 -3.54
C LYS A 154 14.44 20.76 -2.60
N LEU A 155 13.75 19.70 -3.10
CA LEU A 155 13.43 18.50 -2.33
C LEU A 155 13.53 17.27 -3.24
N ASN A 156 14.17 16.21 -2.75
CA ASN A 156 14.24 14.91 -3.39
C ASN A 156 13.23 13.96 -2.70
N ILE A 157 12.37 13.30 -3.48
CA ILE A 157 11.29 12.45 -2.97
C ILE A 157 11.52 11.03 -3.46
N PHE A 158 11.89 10.12 -2.56
CA PHE A 158 12.10 8.70 -2.85
C PHE A 158 10.82 7.93 -2.50
N THR A 159 10.33 7.14 -3.46
CA THR A 159 9.03 6.46 -3.34
C THR A 159 9.13 4.94 -3.31
N GLU A 160 10.25 4.38 -3.72
CA GLU A 160 10.52 2.95 -3.80
C GLU A 160 11.65 2.56 -2.88
N LYS A 161 11.68 1.28 -2.49
CA LYS A 161 12.75 0.73 -1.64
C LYS A 161 14.12 1.06 -2.23
N LEU A 162 14.96 1.71 -1.43
CA LEU A 162 16.30 2.07 -1.82
C LEU A 162 17.21 0.84 -1.89
N ASP A 163 17.97 0.72 -2.97
CA ASP A 163 19.10 -0.19 -3.04
C ASP A 163 20.29 0.33 -2.21
N THR A 164 21.33 -0.48 -2.07
CA THR A 164 22.51 -0.12 -1.25
C THR A 164 23.18 1.16 -1.72
N ASN A 165 23.23 1.39 -3.03
CA ASN A 165 23.86 2.58 -3.60
C ASN A 165 23.06 3.84 -3.26
N GLN A 166 21.73 3.77 -3.43
CA GLN A 166 20.81 4.85 -3.09
C GLN A 166 20.81 5.12 -1.57
N GLN A 167 20.90 4.09 -0.72
CA GLN A 167 21.04 4.24 0.73
C GLN A 167 22.30 5.03 1.09
N ASN A 168 23.43 4.70 0.46
CA ASN A 168 24.70 5.41 0.68
C ASN A 168 24.62 6.88 0.22
N ILE A 169 24.06 7.13 -0.98
CA ILE A 169 23.89 8.48 -1.52
C ILE A 169 23.01 9.36 -0.64
N THR A 170 22.00 8.79 -0.01
CA THR A 170 21.02 9.51 0.82
C THR A 170 21.32 9.47 2.31
N ASN A 171 22.36 8.75 2.73
CA ASN A 171 22.65 8.43 4.15
C ASN A 171 21.45 7.81 4.87
N THR A 172 20.69 6.95 4.17
CA THR A 172 19.48 6.32 4.71
C THR A 172 19.84 5.03 5.42
N GLU A 173 19.36 4.89 6.64
CA GLU A 173 19.46 3.68 7.43
C GLU A 173 18.07 3.08 7.69
N TYR A 174 17.98 1.73 7.72
CA TYR A 174 16.77 1.00 8.02
C TYR A 174 16.95 0.08 9.21
N ASN A 175 15.87 -0.07 9.97
CA ASN A 175 15.69 -1.19 10.88
C ASN A 175 15.01 -2.33 10.12
N PHE A 176 15.68 -3.48 10.04
CA PHE A 176 15.19 -4.66 9.35
C PHE A 176 14.76 -5.74 10.34
N SER A 177 13.70 -6.46 10.02
CA SER A 177 13.40 -7.76 10.61
C SER A 177 12.75 -8.67 9.57
N ASP A 178 12.99 -9.97 9.67
CA ASP A 178 12.39 -10.96 8.79
C ASP A 178 11.11 -11.51 9.43
N TYR A 179 10.08 -11.75 8.63
CA TYR A 179 8.86 -12.42 9.09
C TYR A 179 8.98 -13.95 9.02
N ASP A 180 10.04 -14.48 8.38
CA ASP A 180 10.15 -15.89 8.00
C ASP A 180 8.92 -16.41 7.24
N GLN A 181 8.35 -15.53 6.47
CA GLN A 181 7.14 -15.76 5.69
C GLN A 181 7.31 -15.29 4.25
N THR A 182 6.61 -15.97 3.34
CA THR A 182 6.53 -15.62 1.93
C THR A 182 5.06 -15.44 1.56
N ALA A 183 4.75 -14.38 0.83
CA ALA A 183 3.42 -14.16 0.29
C ALA A 183 3.29 -14.81 -1.09
N ILE A 184 2.17 -15.48 -1.29
CA ILE A 184 1.72 -16.04 -2.58
C ILE A 184 0.55 -15.17 -3.04
N THR A 185 0.57 -14.73 -4.30
CA THR A 185 -0.57 -14.01 -4.88
C THR A 185 -0.94 -14.60 -6.24
N THR A 186 -2.24 -14.68 -6.50
CA THR A 186 -2.80 -15.14 -7.78
C THR A 186 -4.25 -14.68 -7.90
N THR A 187 -4.82 -14.83 -9.11
CA THR A 187 -6.25 -14.71 -9.36
C THR A 187 -6.90 -16.09 -9.40
N LEU A 188 -7.99 -16.25 -8.68
CA LEU A 188 -8.79 -17.46 -8.60
C LEU A 188 -10.10 -17.30 -9.33
N GLU A 189 -10.50 -18.33 -10.10
CA GLU A 189 -11.86 -18.53 -10.62
C GLU A 189 -12.62 -19.44 -9.67
N HIS A 190 -13.89 -19.16 -9.40
CA HIS A 190 -14.70 -19.95 -8.49
C HIS A 190 -16.17 -20.05 -8.92
N SER A 191 -16.84 -21.14 -8.49
CA SER A 191 -18.19 -21.47 -8.96
C SER A 191 -19.31 -20.66 -8.31
N ARG A 192 -19.11 -20.14 -7.07
CA ARG A 192 -20.11 -19.32 -6.38
C ARG A 192 -19.78 -17.84 -6.51
N ASP A 193 -20.80 -17.00 -6.62
CA ASP A 193 -20.64 -15.54 -6.55
C ASP A 193 -20.11 -15.13 -5.17
N ASN A 194 -19.03 -14.33 -5.14
CA ASN A 194 -18.47 -13.78 -3.91
C ASN A 194 -19.34 -12.65 -3.31
N LYS A 195 -20.33 -12.15 -4.03
CA LYS A 195 -21.27 -11.08 -3.60
C LYS A 195 -20.59 -9.77 -3.18
N GLY A 196 -19.33 -9.56 -3.56
CA GLY A 196 -18.51 -8.44 -3.09
C GLY A 196 -17.98 -8.64 -1.65
N TYR A 197 -17.89 -9.88 -1.17
CA TYR A 197 -17.34 -10.18 0.16
C TYR A 197 -15.85 -10.45 0.08
N ALA A 198 -15.10 -9.84 1.01
CA ALA A 198 -13.71 -10.19 1.28
C ALA A 198 -13.64 -11.16 2.46
N TYR A 199 -12.72 -12.11 2.37
CA TYR A 199 -12.47 -13.09 3.43
C TYR A 199 -11.03 -12.99 3.88
N GLN A 200 -10.81 -13.00 5.20
CA GLN A 200 -9.51 -13.06 5.83
C GLN A 200 -9.46 -14.25 6.78
N PHE A 201 -8.68 -15.26 6.42
CA PHE A 201 -8.45 -16.43 7.25
C PHE A 201 -7.13 -16.26 7.96
N PHE A 202 -7.11 -16.35 9.28
CA PHE A 202 -5.89 -16.47 10.07
C PHE A 202 -5.56 -17.95 10.26
N LEU A 203 -4.67 -18.46 9.40
CA LEU A 203 -4.19 -19.83 9.41
C LEU A 203 -2.97 -19.96 10.33
N LYS A 204 -2.50 -21.19 10.57
CA LYS A 204 -1.40 -21.50 11.49
C LYS A 204 -0.08 -20.82 11.11
N ASN A 205 0.24 -20.77 9.82
CA ASN A 205 1.52 -20.28 9.33
C ASN A 205 1.45 -18.87 8.71
N GLY A 206 0.29 -18.27 8.73
CA GLY A 206 0.06 -16.92 8.21
C GLY A 206 -1.35 -16.68 7.70
N PRO A 207 -1.72 -15.45 7.41
CA PRO A 207 -3.04 -15.10 6.92
C PRO A 207 -3.23 -15.43 5.44
N LEU A 208 -4.47 -15.78 5.08
CA LEU A 208 -4.95 -15.93 3.71
C LEU A 208 -6.10 -14.96 3.48
N ALA A 209 -5.97 -14.09 2.50
CA ALA A 209 -7.02 -13.16 2.07
C ALA A 209 -7.58 -13.53 0.70
N LEU A 210 -8.91 -13.43 0.57
CA LEU A 210 -9.63 -13.51 -0.69
C LEU A 210 -10.32 -12.17 -0.90
N LEU A 211 -9.94 -11.46 -1.95
CA LEU A 211 -10.46 -10.13 -2.26
C LEU A 211 -11.35 -10.23 -3.50
N PRO A 212 -12.60 -9.72 -3.46
CA PRO A 212 -13.51 -9.80 -4.58
C PRO A 212 -13.00 -8.98 -5.76
N LEU A 213 -12.98 -9.56 -6.95
CA LEU A 213 -12.72 -8.86 -8.20
C LEU A 213 -14.02 -8.67 -8.99
N LYS A 214 -14.02 -7.75 -9.92
CA LYS A 214 -15.12 -7.63 -10.88
C LYS A 214 -15.24 -8.91 -11.71
N LYS A 215 -16.46 -9.33 -11.99
CA LYS A 215 -16.69 -10.44 -12.92
C LYS A 215 -16.11 -10.09 -14.29
N SER A 216 -15.40 -11.05 -14.86
CA SER A 216 -14.87 -10.96 -16.22
C SER A 216 -15.41 -12.10 -17.06
N ARG A 217 -16.03 -11.81 -18.22
CA ARG A 217 -16.60 -12.82 -19.12
C ARG A 217 -17.48 -13.83 -18.40
N SER A 218 -18.39 -13.37 -17.52
CA SER A 218 -19.28 -14.19 -16.67
C SER A 218 -18.59 -15.07 -15.63
N LYS A 219 -17.27 -14.93 -15.43
CA LYS A 219 -16.52 -15.65 -14.40
C LYS A 219 -16.53 -14.92 -13.07
N ASN A 220 -16.72 -15.65 -11.99
CA ASN A 220 -16.51 -15.11 -10.64
C ASN A 220 -15.03 -15.19 -10.32
N LEU A 221 -14.43 -14.04 -10.02
CA LEU A 221 -13.00 -13.92 -9.76
C LEU A 221 -12.75 -13.35 -8.36
N SER A 222 -11.67 -13.83 -7.74
CA SER A 222 -11.12 -13.25 -6.52
C SER A 222 -9.59 -13.23 -6.58
N SER A 223 -8.98 -12.17 -6.07
CA SER A 223 -7.53 -12.12 -5.83
C SER A 223 -7.22 -12.85 -4.53
N LEU A 224 -6.23 -13.73 -4.57
CA LEU A 224 -5.65 -14.39 -3.41
C LEU A 224 -4.39 -13.66 -2.97
N VAL A 225 -4.27 -13.42 -1.67
CA VAL A 225 -3.01 -13.10 -0.99
C VAL A 225 -2.88 -14.06 0.17
N TRP A 226 -1.98 -15.03 0.06
CA TRP A 226 -1.76 -16.06 1.07
C TRP A 226 -0.32 -15.97 1.59
N THR A 227 -0.18 -15.80 2.88
CA THR A 227 1.11 -15.80 3.55
C THR A 227 1.35 -17.15 4.20
N GLU A 228 2.50 -17.75 3.91
CA GLU A 228 2.91 -19.04 4.44
C GLU A 228 4.37 -18.96 4.94
N LYS A 229 4.79 -19.87 5.81
CA LYS A 229 6.20 -19.97 6.19
C LYS A 229 7.07 -20.20 4.97
N THR A 230 8.20 -19.51 4.91
CA THR A 230 9.13 -19.60 3.76
C THR A 230 9.57 -21.03 3.47
N SER A 231 9.76 -21.84 4.53
CA SER A 231 10.13 -23.27 4.39
C SER A 231 9.09 -24.14 3.68
N ASN A 232 7.82 -23.73 3.67
CA ASN A 232 6.72 -24.55 3.14
C ASN A 232 6.34 -24.18 1.69
N ILE A 233 6.89 -23.10 1.16
CA ILE A 233 6.48 -22.54 -0.15
C ILE A 233 6.69 -23.54 -1.29
N SER A 234 7.82 -24.22 -1.31
CA SER A 234 8.13 -25.22 -2.35
C SER A 234 7.12 -26.37 -2.36
N GLU A 235 6.65 -26.81 -1.19
CA GLU A 235 5.62 -27.84 -1.07
C GLU A 235 4.26 -27.31 -1.53
N VAL A 236 3.86 -26.14 -1.06
CA VAL A 236 2.56 -25.49 -1.38
C VAL A 236 2.42 -25.24 -2.88
N LEU A 237 3.50 -24.80 -3.54
CA LEU A 237 3.52 -24.49 -4.97
C LEU A 237 4.07 -25.61 -5.84
N SER A 238 4.36 -26.79 -5.28
CA SER A 238 4.97 -27.92 -6.00
C SER A 238 4.17 -28.38 -7.23
N ASN A 239 2.84 -28.33 -7.12
CA ASN A 239 1.93 -28.77 -8.17
C ASN A 239 0.61 -27.98 -8.12
N LYS A 240 0.13 -27.53 -9.26
CA LYS A 240 -1.13 -26.80 -9.40
C LYS A 240 -2.32 -27.53 -8.79
N ASN A 241 -2.42 -28.85 -8.98
CA ASN A 241 -3.52 -29.66 -8.45
C ASN A 241 -3.50 -29.71 -6.91
N VAL A 242 -2.30 -29.81 -6.30
CA VAL A 242 -2.12 -29.80 -4.86
C VAL A 242 -2.51 -28.43 -4.30
N PHE A 243 -2.07 -27.35 -4.94
CA PHE A 243 -2.41 -25.99 -4.57
C PHE A 243 -3.93 -25.74 -4.65
N GLU A 244 -4.58 -26.11 -5.76
CA GLU A 244 -6.04 -26.00 -5.92
C GLU A 244 -6.80 -26.85 -4.90
N LYS A 245 -6.34 -28.08 -4.62
CA LYS A 245 -6.94 -28.93 -3.58
C LYS A 245 -6.89 -28.27 -2.21
N THR A 246 -5.72 -27.75 -1.83
CA THR A 246 -5.54 -27.03 -0.55
C THR A 246 -6.46 -25.82 -0.46
N LEU A 247 -6.57 -25.01 -1.53
CA LEU A 247 -7.47 -23.86 -1.56
C LEU A 247 -8.95 -24.27 -1.45
N ASN A 248 -9.36 -25.35 -2.12
CA ASN A 248 -10.70 -25.89 -2.02
C ASN A 248 -11.04 -26.38 -0.60
N GLU A 249 -10.07 -27.02 0.08
CA GLU A 249 -10.21 -27.43 1.48
C GLU A 249 -10.33 -26.21 2.43
N LEU A 250 -9.54 -25.16 2.20
CA LEU A 250 -9.52 -23.97 3.04
C LEU A 250 -10.73 -23.04 2.83
N CYS A 251 -11.13 -22.84 1.58
CA CYS A 251 -12.01 -21.74 1.19
C CYS A 251 -13.25 -22.19 0.40
N GLY A 252 -13.31 -23.46 -0.04
CA GLY A 252 -14.38 -23.97 -0.92
C GLY A 252 -15.80 -23.84 -0.33
N THR A 253 -15.95 -23.87 0.99
CA THR A 253 -17.25 -23.62 1.65
C THR A 253 -17.83 -22.25 1.31
N TYR A 254 -16.96 -21.24 1.10
CA TYR A 254 -17.39 -19.87 0.78
C TYR A 254 -17.53 -19.62 -0.72
N LEU A 255 -16.54 -20.07 -1.52
CA LEU A 255 -16.45 -19.77 -2.95
C LEU A 255 -16.90 -20.92 -3.87
N GLY A 256 -17.19 -22.11 -3.32
CA GLY A 256 -17.48 -23.31 -4.11
C GLY A 256 -16.20 -23.90 -4.69
N LYS A 257 -16.29 -24.52 -5.89
CA LYS A 257 -15.12 -25.10 -6.56
C LYS A 257 -14.19 -23.99 -7.03
N ILE A 258 -12.92 -24.06 -6.61
CA ILE A 258 -11.86 -23.07 -6.87
C ILE A 258 -10.86 -23.64 -7.87
N LYS A 259 -10.46 -22.81 -8.84
CA LYS A 259 -9.39 -23.06 -9.79
C LYS A 259 -8.44 -21.88 -9.85
N VAL A 260 -7.17 -22.14 -10.08
CA VAL A 260 -6.17 -21.09 -10.36
C VAL A 260 -6.40 -20.55 -11.78
N TYR A 261 -6.70 -19.24 -11.86
CA TYR A 261 -6.97 -18.55 -13.13
C TYR A 261 -5.70 -17.97 -13.75
N VAL A 262 -4.79 -17.46 -12.91
CA VAL A 262 -3.45 -16.97 -13.30
C VAL A 262 -2.42 -17.69 -12.45
N ASP A 263 -1.28 -18.06 -13.00
CA ASP A 263 -0.25 -18.76 -12.25
C ASP A 263 0.25 -17.93 -11.06
N PRO A 264 0.44 -18.57 -9.88
CA PRO A 264 0.82 -17.87 -8.67
C PRO A 264 2.25 -17.33 -8.75
N ILE A 265 2.45 -16.13 -8.17
CA ILE A 265 3.78 -15.58 -7.89
C ILE A 265 3.99 -15.54 -6.39
N SER A 266 5.25 -15.64 -5.96
CA SER A 266 5.61 -15.58 -4.54
C SER A 266 6.76 -14.61 -4.30
N PHE A 267 6.77 -13.98 -3.13
CA PHE A 267 7.81 -13.06 -2.71
C PHE A 267 8.02 -13.09 -1.19
N PRO A 268 9.28 -13.09 -0.72
CA PRO A 268 9.59 -13.12 0.71
C PRO A 268 9.18 -11.81 1.39
N LEU A 269 8.68 -11.92 2.61
CA LEU A 269 8.20 -10.79 3.40
C LEU A 269 9.28 -10.33 4.37
N LYS A 270 9.66 -9.06 4.26
CA LYS A 270 10.60 -8.42 5.18
C LYS A 270 10.00 -7.12 5.70
N LYS A 271 10.15 -6.89 6.99
CA LYS A 271 9.87 -5.60 7.60
C LYS A 271 11.09 -4.71 7.44
N ALA A 272 10.88 -3.52 6.97
CA ALA A 272 11.90 -2.49 6.92
C ALA A 272 11.27 -1.15 7.29
N ILE A 273 11.91 -0.40 8.18
CA ILE A 273 11.46 0.95 8.56
C ILE A 273 12.69 1.85 8.53
N CYS A 274 12.65 2.93 7.76
CA CYS A 274 13.72 3.92 7.76
C CYS A 274 13.82 4.61 9.14
N LYS A 275 15.04 4.84 9.62
CA LYS A 275 15.25 5.55 10.90
C LYS A 275 14.74 7.00 10.85
N SER A 276 14.86 7.65 9.69
CA SER A 276 14.34 8.99 9.45
C SER A 276 13.73 9.09 8.06
N GLN A 277 12.52 9.65 7.95
CA GLN A 277 11.87 9.91 6.66
C GLN A 277 12.39 11.17 5.97
N LEU A 278 13.03 12.07 6.70
CA LEU A 278 13.64 13.30 6.18
C LEU A 278 15.09 13.36 6.62
N ILE A 279 16.00 13.35 5.65
CA ILE A 279 17.44 13.45 5.83
C ILE A 279 17.90 14.56 4.90
N ASN A 280 18.25 15.72 5.49
CA ASN A 280 18.58 16.92 4.73
C ASN A 280 17.45 17.28 3.73
N ARG A 281 17.72 17.28 2.41
CA ARG A 281 16.73 17.53 1.35
C ARG A 281 16.16 16.26 0.73
N ASN A 282 16.41 15.08 1.34
CA ASN A 282 15.89 13.80 0.87
C ASN A 282 14.74 13.34 1.77
N ILE A 283 13.56 13.07 1.18
CA ILE A 283 12.40 12.56 1.87
C ILE A 283 12.00 11.19 1.33
N LEU A 284 11.69 10.27 2.25
CA LEU A 284 11.28 8.91 1.95
C LEU A 284 9.79 8.75 2.24
N ILE A 285 9.07 8.21 1.27
CA ILE A 285 7.63 7.94 1.38
C ILE A 285 7.30 6.56 0.80
N GLY A 286 6.16 5.99 1.20
CA GLY A 286 5.74 4.69 0.71
C GLY A 286 6.77 3.59 0.99
N ASP A 287 7.12 2.83 -0.03
CA ASP A 287 8.05 1.69 0.09
C ASP A 287 9.50 2.12 0.39
N ALA A 288 9.87 3.36 0.06
CA ALA A 288 11.15 3.93 0.48
C ALA A 288 11.18 4.17 2.00
N ALA A 289 10.07 4.53 2.61
CA ALA A 289 10.00 4.76 4.05
C ALA A 289 9.84 3.47 4.85
N ARG A 290 9.03 2.54 4.34
CA ARG A 290 8.69 1.30 5.06
C ARG A 290 8.22 0.17 4.17
N SER A 291 8.58 -1.05 4.57
CA SER A 291 7.98 -2.29 4.08
C SER A 291 7.30 -3.00 5.24
N MET A 292 6.11 -3.55 5.02
CA MET A 292 5.30 -4.17 6.05
C MET A 292 4.62 -5.44 5.55
N HIS A 293 4.12 -6.24 6.50
CA HIS A 293 3.31 -7.41 6.17
C HIS A 293 2.06 -7.02 5.36
N PRO A 294 1.66 -7.77 4.31
CA PRO A 294 0.52 -7.44 3.45
C PRO A 294 -0.84 -7.63 4.14
N LEU A 295 -0.86 -7.93 5.43
CA LEU A 295 -2.07 -8.03 6.22
C LEU A 295 -2.94 -6.77 6.05
N ALA A 296 -4.19 -6.95 5.70
CA ALA A 296 -5.17 -5.89 5.42
C ALA A 296 -4.89 -5.00 4.19
N GLY A 297 -3.88 -5.28 3.35
CA GLY A 297 -3.62 -4.58 2.09
C GLY A 297 -3.40 -3.07 2.20
N GLN A 298 -2.89 -2.57 3.34
CA GLN A 298 -2.86 -1.14 3.67
C GLN A 298 -1.58 -0.40 3.24
N ALA A 299 -0.56 -1.11 2.72
CA ALA A 299 0.75 -0.49 2.44
C ALA A 299 0.64 0.73 1.50
N TRP A 300 -0.12 0.61 0.41
CA TRP A 300 -0.27 1.71 -0.54
C TRP A 300 -1.17 2.84 -0.01
N ASN A 301 -2.18 2.54 0.81
CA ASN A 301 -2.97 3.59 1.48
C ASN A 301 -2.10 4.45 2.41
N GLN A 302 -1.12 3.84 3.09
CA GLN A 302 -0.14 4.58 3.90
C GLN A 302 0.80 5.43 3.04
N ALA A 303 1.19 4.96 1.85
CA ALA A 303 1.96 5.75 0.90
C ALA A 303 1.17 6.96 0.37
N LEU A 304 -0.11 6.79 0.04
CA LEU A 304 -0.98 7.89 -0.38
C LEU A 304 -1.21 8.90 0.76
N ARG A 305 -1.28 8.45 2.01
CA ARG A 305 -1.32 9.33 3.19
C ARG A 305 -0.03 10.13 3.34
N ASP A 306 1.15 9.51 3.14
CA ASP A 306 2.43 10.24 3.11
C ASP A 306 2.40 11.35 2.04
N LEU A 307 1.96 11.01 0.83
CA LEU A 307 1.86 11.95 -0.28
C LEU A 307 0.96 13.14 0.04
N ALA A 308 -0.19 12.90 0.66
CA ALA A 308 -1.14 13.94 0.97
C ALA A 308 -0.59 14.93 2.01
N TYR A 309 0.03 14.45 3.09
CA TYR A 309 0.69 15.31 4.06
C TYR A 309 1.88 16.09 3.46
N LEU A 310 2.65 15.43 2.59
CA LEU A 310 3.76 16.09 1.90
C LEU A 310 3.26 17.17 0.93
N ALA A 311 2.15 16.91 0.25
CA ALA A 311 1.52 17.89 -0.64
C ALA A 311 1.13 19.17 0.11
N ASP A 312 0.50 19.05 1.29
CA ASP A 312 0.15 20.20 2.12
C ASP A 312 1.40 21.00 2.51
N ALA A 313 2.50 20.32 2.91
CA ALA A 313 3.74 20.98 3.25
C ALA A 313 4.38 21.73 2.06
N ILE A 314 4.35 21.13 0.86
CA ILE A 314 4.86 21.76 -0.37
C ILE A 314 4.02 22.99 -0.73
N VAL A 315 2.70 22.88 -0.66
CA VAL A 315 1.77 23.98 -0.97
C VAL A 315 1.93 25.13 -0.01
N GLU A 316 2.03 24.86 1.29
CA GLU A 316 2.22 25.89 2.32
C GLU A 316 3.57 26.61 2.14
N SER A 317 4.66 25.84 1.95
CA SER A 317 5.98 26.40 1.67
C SER A 317 5.94 27.39 0.48
N LYS A 318 5.27 26.98 -0.60
CA LYS A 318 5.11 27.81 -1.81
C LYS A 318 4.29 29.07 -1.54
N LYS A 319 3.19 28.97 -0.79
CA LYS A 319 2.33 30.11 -0.42
C LYS A 319 3.08 31.12 0.46
N LEU A 320 3.88 30.64 1.39
CA LEU A 320 4.64 31.48 2.32
C LEU A 320 5.97 31.99 1.75
N GLY A 321 6.38 31.51 0.56
CA GLY A 321 7.69 31.84 -0.03
C GLY A 321 8.88 31.30 0.77
N LEU A 322 8.65 30.25 1.60
CA LEU A 322 9.69 29.65 2.43
C LEU A 322 10.41 28.51 1.68
N ASP A 323 11.65 28.22 2.08
CA ASP A 323 12.27 26.95 1.67
C ASP A 323 11.50 25.81 2.31
N ILE A 324 11.21 24.75 1.51
CA ILE A 324 10.42 23.59 1.94
C ILE A 324 11.00 22.94 3.20
N ILE A 325 12.33 22.89 3.34
CA ILE A 325 12.99 22.28 4.49
C ILE A 325 12.75 23.07 5.79
N SER A 326 12.55 24.37 5.67
CA SER A 326 12.26 25.26 6.81
C SER A 326 10.77 25.41 7.10
N CYS A 327 9.91 24.77 6.28
CA CYS A 327 8.46 24.89 6.44
C CYS A 327 7.97 24.11 7.68
N PRO A 328 7.21 24.74 8.60
CA PRO A 328 6.67 24.06 9.79
C PRO A 328 5.85 22.81 9.48
N SER A 329 5.09 22.82 8.38
CA SER A 329 4.30 21.66 7.95
C SER A 329 5.16 20.46 7.56
N LEU A 330 6.36 20.67 7.03
CA LEU A 330 7.27 19.54 6.75
C LEU A 330 7.80 18.90 8.04
N LEU A 331 8.09 19.70 9.06
CA LEU A 331 8.47 19.19 10.38
C LEU A 331 7.29 18.46 11.05
N THR A 332 6.09 18.98 10.88
CA THR A 332 4.84 18.32 11.33
C THR A 332 4.64 17.00 10.61
N PHE A 333 4.81 16.95 9.28
CA PHE A 333 4.81 15.72 8.50
C PHE A 333 5.79 14.70 9.10
N LYS A 334 7.07 15.07 9.25
CA LYS A 334 8.10 14.18 9.79
C LYS A 334 7.69 13.57 11.13
N ARG A 335 7.19 14.39 12.07
CA ARG A 335 6.79 13.95 13.41
C ARG A 335 5.54 13.04 13.36
N LYS A 336 4.47 13.49 12.72
CA LYS A 336 3.20 12.74 12.64
C LYS A 336 3.38 11.41 11.92
N ARG A 337 4.01 11.44 10.74
CA ARG A 337 4.17 10.21 9.95
C ARG A 337 5.09 9.19 10.60
N LYS A 338 6.12 9.63 11.32
CA LYS A 338 6.96 8.72 12.11
C LYS A 338 6.14 7.98 13.18
N ILE A 339 5.30 8.69 13.93
CA ILE A 339 4.50 8.08 15.00
C ILE A 339 3.41 7.19 14.41
N GLU A 340 2.57 7.70 13.52
CA GLU A 340 1.43 6.99 12.95
C GLU A 340 1.87 5.74 12.17
N SER A 341 2.88 5.87 11.30
CA SER A 341 3.30 4.76 10.45
C SER A 341 4.05 3.69 11.23
N ASN A 342 4.85 4.06 12.25
CA ASN A 342 5.50 3.07 13.11
C ASN A 342 4.46 2.33 13.95
N ALA A 343 3.51 3.04 14.56
CA ALA A 343 2.42 2.41 15.31
C ALA A 343 1.62 1.45 14.42
N PHE A 344 1.35 1.84 13.17
CA PHE A 344 0.64 1.00 12.21
C PHE A 344 1.42 -0.27 11.84
N VAL A 345 2.72 -0.15 11.50
CA VAL A 345 3.57 -1.30 11.15
C VAL A 345 3.73 -2.23 12.33
N GLU A 346 3.95 -1.70 13.55
CA GLU A 346 4.06 -2.52 14.76
C GLU A 346 2.73 -3.19 15.11
N GLY A 347 1.61 -2.49 14.95
CA GLY A 347 0.27 -3.05 15.15
C GLY A 347 -0.01 -4.24 14.22
N ILE A 348 0.31 -4.10 12.92
CA ILE A 348 0.19 -5.20 11.94
C ILE A 348 1.10 -6.38 12.33
N SER A 349 2.35 -6.11 12.70
CA SER A 349 3.31 -7.13 13.11
C SER A 349 2.85 -7.85 14.39
N PHE A 350 2.30 -7.12 15.35
CA PHE A 350 1.73 -7.68 16.57
C PHE A 350 0.52 -8.58 16.27
N ILE A 351 -0.42 -8.14 15.45
CA ILE A 351 -1.57 -8.95 15.03
C ILE A 351 -1.07 -10.25 14.39
N ASN A 352 -0.14 -10.16 13.42
CA ASN A 352 0.42 -11.34 12.76
C ASN A 352 1.03 -12.31 13.79
N SER A 353 1.86 -11.82 14.71
CA SER A 353 2.53 -12.65 15.74
C SER A 353 1.53 -13.34 16.69
N VAL A 354 0.49 -12.62 17.13
CA VAL A 354 -0.56 -13.17 17.99
C VAL A 354 -1.32 -14.30 17.28
N PHE A 355 -1.64 -14.11 15.99
CA PHE A 355 -2.37 -15.14 15.23
C PHE A 355 -1.50 -16.35 14.86
N MET A 356 -0.19 -16.18 14.70
CA MET A 356 0.75 -17.29 14.48
C MET A 356 1.09 -18.07 15.76
N SER A 357 0.93 -17.46 16.92
CA SER A 357 1.30 -18.11 18.20
C SER A 357 0.40 -19.30 18.52
N GLU A 358 1.01 -20.44 18.82
CA GLU A 358 0.32 -21.67 19.24
C GLU A 358 0.08 -21.74 20.75
N SER A 359 0.54 -20.75 21.53
CA SER A 359 0.36 -20.74 22.98
C SER A 359 -1.13 -20.67 23.37
N SER A 360 -1.50 -21.31 24.46
CA SER A 360 -2.88 -21.31 24.98
C SER A 360 -3.34 -19.90 25.37
N LEU A 361 -2.44 -19.07 25.88
CA LEU A 361 -2.70 -17.67 26.22
C LEU A 361 -3.01 -16.84 24.98
N ALA A 362 -2.21 -16.95 23.93
CA ALA A 362 -2.46 -16.24 22.68
C ALA A 362 -3.77 -16.69 22.02
N LYS A 363 -4.08 -18.00 22.04
CA LYS A 363 -5.36 -18.55 21.58
C LYS A 363 -6.56 -17.99 22.34
N GLY A 364 -6.45 -17.89 23.67
CA GLY A 364 -7.47 -17.29 24.53
C GLY A 364 -7.66 -15.79 24.24
N PHE A 365 -6.55 -15.06 24.16
CA PHE A 365 -6.53 -13.61 23.89
C PHE A 365 -7.21 -13.28 22.55
N ARG A 366 -6.80 -13.90 21.44
CA ARG A 366 -7.36 -13.59 20.13
C ARG A 366 -8.85 -13.93 20.01
N ARG A 367 -9.33 -15.05 20.64
CA ARG A 367 -10.75 -15.38 20.65
C ARG A 367 -11.57 -14.36 21.43
N ASN A 368 -11.10 -13.95 22.59
CA ASN A 368 -11.77 -12.92 23.39
C ASN A 368 -11.78 -11.57 22.65
N MET A 369 -10.65 -11.19 22.02
CA MET A 369 -10.56 -9.99 21.18
C MET A 369 -11.56 -10.05 20.01
N MET A 370 -11.57 -11.14 19.24
CA MET A 370 -12.50 -11.30 18.11
C MET A 370 -13.95 -11.24 18.57
N LYS A 371 -14.30 -11.89 19.70
CA LYS A 371 -15.64 -11.83 20.29
C LYS A 371 -16.00 -10.42 20.73
N LEU A 372 -15.06 -9.72 21.39
CA LEU A 372 -15.25 -8.34 21.83
C LEU A 372 -15.52 -7.40 20.64
N ILE A 373 -14.68 -7.48 19.60
CA ILE A 373 -14.85 -6.67 18.37
C ILE A 373 -16.17 -6.99 17.70
N ASN A 374 -16.50 -8.29 17.57
CA ASN A 374 -17.74 -8.68 16.89
C ASN A 374 -19.01 -8.19 17.61
N ASN A 375 -18.97 -8.08 18.94
CA ASN A 375 -20.12 -7.70 19.77
C ASN A 375 -20.20 -6.20 20.10
N LYS A 376 -19.20 -5.40 19.70
CA LYS A 376 -19.14 -3.96 20.01
C LYS A 376 -19.05 -3.13 18.74
N ASP A 377 -20.18 -2.57 18.32
CA ASP A 377 -20.26 -1.75 17.09
C ASP A 377 -19.32 -0.55 17.12
N ILE A 378 -19.10 0.04 18.30
CA ILE A 378 -18.15 1.16 18.48
C ILE A 378 -16.74 0.72 18.07
N LEU A 379 -16.29 -0.49 18.49
CA LEU A 379 -14.96 -1.01 18.13
C LEU A 379 -14.89 -1.32 16.63
N LYS A 380 -15.93 -1.90 16.04
CA LYS A 380 -15.98 -2.11 14.58
C LYS A 380 -15.87 -0.79 13.84
N LYS A 381 -16.63 0.24 14.24
CA LYS A 381 -16.60 1.57 13.63
C LYS A 381 -15.22 2.22 13.75
N LEU A 382 -14.56 2.14 14.91
CA LEU A 382 -13.21 2.66 15.10
C LEU A 382 -12.19 1.98 14.19
N ILE A 383 -12.21 0.65 14.12
CA ILE A 383 -11.32 -0.13 13.25
C ILE A 383 -11.59 0.18 11.77
N ALA A 384 -12.87 0.20 11.37
CA ALA A 384 -13.27 0.51 10.00
C ALA A 384 -12.88 1.95 9.62
N ASN A 385 -13.12 2.93 10.49
CA ASN A 385 -12.74 4.32 10.27
C ASN A 385 -11.21 4.47 10.10
N GLU A 386 -10.40 3.80 10.92
CA GLU A 386 -8.94 3.83 10.74
C GLU A 386 -8.51 3.16 9.42
N ALA A 387 -9.13 2.04 9.06
CA ALA A 387 -8.88 1.35 7.79
C ALA A 387 -9.32 2.16 6.57
N SER A 388 -10.40 2.95 6.67
CA SER A 388 -10.89 3.82 5.59
C SER A 388 -10.10 5.12 5.42
N GLY A 389 -9.13 5.36 6.29
CA GLY A 389 -8.26 6.54 6.27
C GLY A 389 -8.69 7.64 7.25
N GLY A 390 -9.49 7.30 8.26
CA GLY A 390 -9.99 8.19 9.28
C GLY A 390 -8.96 8.61 10.32
N ALA A 391 -8.09 9.57 10.02
CA ALA A 391 -7.33 10.28 11.03
C ALA A 391 -8.15 11.45 11.58
N LEU A 392 -7.92 11.83 12.85
CA LEU A 392 -8.53 13.02 13.49
C LEU A 392 -8.21 14.31 12.72
N GLU A 393 -7.03 14.40 12.09
CA GLU A 393 -6.63 15.45 11.19
C GLU A 393 -6.25 14.84 9.85
N ARG A 394 -7.02 15.13 8.82
CA ARG A 394 -6.76 14.65 7.45
C ARG A 394 -6.07 15.74 6.63
N PRO A 395 -5.03 15.41 5.87
CA PRO A 395 -4.47 16.31 4.88
C PRO A 395 -5.49 16.62 3.77
N SER A 396 -5.35 17.77 3.12
CA SER A 396 -6.33 18.34 2.17
C SER A 396 -6.78 17.33 1.09
N LEU A 397 -5.87 16.56 0.52
CA LEU A 397 -6.19 15.58 -0.52
C LEU A 397 -6.94 14.33 -0.02
N LEU A 398 -7.02 14.11 1.30
CA LEU A 398 -7.75 12.97 1.90
C LEU A 398 -9.09 13.37 2.52
N ILE A 399 -9.46 14.64 2.44
CA ILE A 399 -10.78 15.12 2.86
C ILE A 399 -11.75 14.83 1.70
N ASN A 400 -12.68 13.90 1.90
CA ASN A 400 -13.75 13.67 0.92
C ASN A 400 -14.68 14.88 0.89
N GLU A 401 -14.92 15.48 -0.28
CA GLU A 401 -15.91 16.54 -0.47
C GLU A 401 -17.32 16.10 -0.04
N GLU A 402 -17.64 14.79 -0.12
CA GLU A 402 -18.92 14.24 0.35
C GLU A 402 -19.06 14.23 1.90
N ALA A 403 -17.97 14.26 2.65
CA ALA A 403 -17.98 14.35 4.11
C ALA A 403 -17.97 15.81 4.61
N GLY A 404 -17.46 16.75 3.81
CA GLY A 404 -17.39 18.19 4.12
C GLY A 404 -18.73 18.90 4.08
N SER A 405 -19.74 18.36 3.39
CA SER A 405 -21.10 18.94 3.35
C SER A 405 -21.94 18.66 4.61
N LYS A 406 -21.40 17.94 5.60
CA LYS A 406 -22.09 17.67 6.89
C LYS A 406 -21.46 18.42 8.08
N ILE A 407 -20.48 19.29 7.85
CA ILE A 407 -19.88 20.14 8.90
C ILE A 407 -19.90 21.58 8.36
N ILE A 408 -21.07 22.18 8.30
CA ILE A 408 -21.34 23.64 8.41
C ILE A 408 -22.56 23.76 9.32
#